data_10b96f2d20c73e7edb5004f4957e1425
#
_entry.id   10b96f2d20c73e7edb5004f4957e1425
#
_cell.length_a   1.000
_cell.length_b   1.000
_cell.length_c   1.000
_cell.angle_alpha   90.00
_cell.angle_beta   90.00
_cell.angle_gamma   90.00
#
_symmetry.space_group_name_H-M   'P 1'
#
loop_
_entity.id
_entity.type
_entity.pdbx_description
1 polymer ?
#
loop_
_entity_poly.entity_id
_entity_poly.type
_entity_poly.pdbx_seq_one_letter_code
_entity_poly.pdbx_strand_id
1 'polypeptide(L)'
;MIAQVNTEERRARFANACRGKPVLGATLPLDLALFGKSQPWRFYAGPTLALELSGSMAWLAGHANPEELASFLAFCGCESVILDEAECLPPNGWQKAEMLTVFGLAPGRTLPLPAADEALWEQLTLDREPPAMAVARALYPADTARQEDFYSELCSKRARGKALAWTLQRGSETVCTVGAYALANGQAYMACGQTARPLRGKGIGGRLIVRMANELATEGYRSVFLCSPERVHFYTRLGFAKLGEYAKYNN
;
A
#
# COMPACT_ATOMS: atom_id res chain seq x y z
N MET A 1 -26.25 -5.51 6.24
CA MET A 1 -26.43 -4.74 4.99
C MET A 1 -25.26 -3.80 4.79
N ILE A 2 -24.64 -3.86 3.63
CA ILE A 2 -23.53 -2.99 3.20
C ILE A 2 -24.12 -1.67 2.69
N ALA A 3 -23.64 -0.53 3.19
CA ALA A 3 -24.18 0.77 2.84
C ALA A 3 -23.07 1.84 2.74
N GLN A 4 -23.28 2.85 1.90
CA GLN A 4 -22.32 3.92 1.68
C GLN A 4 -22.01 4.70 2.97
N VAL A 5 -20.73 5.08 3.16
CA VAL A 5 -20.25 5.81 4.34
C VAL A 5 -20.58 7.30 4.20
N ASN A 6 -21.80 7.67 4.59
CA ASN A 6 -22.32 9.03 4.52
C ASN A 6 -22.86 9.56 5.87
N THR A 7 -22.79 8.78 6.96
CA THR A 7 -23.16 9.19 8.32
C THR A 7 -22.00 8.97 9.29
N GLU A 8 -22.01 9.67 10.43
CA GLU A 8 -20.99 9.50 11.47
C GLU A 8 -21.00 8.07 12.05
N GLU A 9 -22.14 7.46 12.21
CA GLU A 9 -22.25 6.08 12.67
C GLU A 9 -21.54 5.11 11.71
N ARG A 10 -21.75 5.26 10.40
CA ARG A 10 -21.06 4.42 9.39
C ARG A 10 -19.57 4.71 9.31
N ARG A 11 -19.15 5.96 9.51
CA ARG A 11 -17.72 6.31 9.64
C ARG A 11 -17.08 5.60 10.82
N ALA A 12 -17.76 5.59 11.97
CA ALA A 12 -17.28 4.89 13.17
C ALA A 12 -17.19 3.38 12.95
N ARG A 13 -18.19 2.75 12.31
CA ARG A 13 -18.15 1.33 11.94
C ARG A 13 -17.00 1.01 11.00
N PHE A 14 -16.82 1.83 9.95
CA PHE A 14 -15.72 1.71 9.00
C PHE A 14 -14.36 1.77 9.70
N ALA A 15 -14.13 2.78 10.54
CA ALA A 15 -12.88 2.94 11.29
C ALA A 15 -12.64 1.77 12.26
N ASN A 16 -13.71 1.26 12.91
CA ASN A 16 -13.60 0.12 13.82
C ASN A 16 -13.22 -1.18 13.09
N ALA A 17 -13.79 -1.43 11.91
CA ALA A 17 -13.45 -2.60 11.09
C ALA A 17 -11.98 -2.57 10.61
N CYS A 18 -11.40 -1.38 10.42
CA CYS A 18 -10.00 -1.22 10.02
C CYS A 18 -9.01 -1.27 11.20
N ARG A 19 -9.49 -1.16 12.44
CA ARG A 19 -8.63 -0.98 13.62
C ARG A 19 -7.64 -2.13 13.81
N GLY A 20 -6.34 -1.78 13.93
CA GLY A 20 -5.27 -2.75 14.19
C GLY A 20 -4.86 -3.60 12.98
N LYS A 21 -5.56 -3.50 11.85
CA LYS A 21 -5.23 -4.24 10.64
C LYS A 21 -3.93 -3.70 10.01
N PRO A 22 -2.94 -4.54 9.75
CA PRO A 22 -1.78 -4.10 8.98
C PRO A 22 -2.22 -3.64 7.58
N VAL A 23 -1.61 -2.60 7.05
CA VAL A 23 -1.97 -1.98 5.76
C VAL A 23 -3.37 -1.33 5.78
N LEU A 24 -4.45 -2.13 5.86
CA LEU A 24 -5.83 -1.65 5.76
C LEU A 24 -6.19 -0.66 6.87
N GLY A 25 -5.56 -0.78 8.04
CA GLY A 25 -5.74 0.15 9.16
C GLY A 25 -5.14 1.54 8.92
N ALA A 26 -4.19 1.67 8.00
CA ALA A 26 -3.64 2.95 7.58
C ALA A 26 -4.34 3.47 6.31
N THR A 27 -4.48 2.62 5.29
CA THR A 27 -4.93 3.04 3.95
C THR A 27 -6.41 3.42 3.95
N LEU A 28 -7.30 2.51 4.30
CA LEU A 28 -8.75 2.71 4.15
C LEU A 28 -9.28 3.94 4.92
N PRO A 29 -8.96 4.16 6.22
CA PRO A 29 -9.43 5.35 6.94
C PRO A 29 -8.84 6.65 6.40
N LEU A 30 -7.58 6.62 5.93
CA LEU A 30 -6.94 7.78 5.33
C LEU A 30 -7.60 8.12 4.01
N ASP A 31 -7.81 7.14 3.15
CA ASP A 31 -8.40 7.33 1.82
C ASP A 31 -9.86 7.80 1.93
N LEU A 32 -10.65 7.27 2.88
CA LEU A 32 -11.97 7.80 3.23
C LEU A 32 -11.91 9.28 3.63
N ALA A 33 -10.93 9.66 4.45
CA ALA A 33 -10.80 11.04 4.93
C ALA A 33 -10.41 12.01 3.80
N LEU A 34 -9.56 11.57 2.87
CA LEU A 34 -9.05 12.40 1.78
C LEU A 34 -9.95 12.38 0.55
N PHE A 35 -10.49 11.24 0.20
CA PHE A 35 -11.15 10.97 -1.08
C PHE A 35 -12.62 10.56 -0.94
N GLY A 36 -13.18 10.57 0.26
CA GLY A 36 -14.55 10.10 0.52
C GLY A 36 -15.66 10.87 -0.23
N LYS A 37 -15.32 11.98 -0.89
CA LYS A 37 -16.23 12.77 -1.74
C LYS A 37 -15.75 12.84 -3.21
N SER A 38 -14.70 12.12 -3.57
CA SER A 38 -14.04 12.21 -4.87
C SER A 38 -14.14 10.90 -5.65
N GLN A 39 -14.51 10.98 -6.92
CA GLN A 39 -14.40 9.84 -7.83
C GLN A 39 -12.91 9.56 -8.14
N PRO A 40 -12.53 8.30 -8.38
CA PRO A 40 -13.37 7.09 -8.47
C PRO A 40 -13.60 6.37 -7.14
N TRP A 41 -13.21 6.93 -6.00
CA TRP A 41 -13.26 6.30 -4.70
C TRP A 41 -14.70 6.19 -4.18
N ARG A 42 -15.06 5.01 -3.69
CA ARG A 42 -16.35 4.75 -3.03
C ARG A 42 -16.12 3.94 -1.76
N PHE A 43 -16.74 4.35 -0.66
CA PHE A 43 -16.55 3.74 0.65
C PHE A 43 -17.88 3.25 1.22
N TYR A 44 -17.87 2.02 1.73
CA TYR A 44 -19.03 1.36 2.29
C TYR A 44 -18.71 0.74 3.65
N ALA A 45 -19.71 0.65 4.51
CA ALA A 45 -19.61 0.01 5.81
C ALA A 45 -20.76 -0.96 6.02
N GLY A 46 -20.47 -2.08 6.67
CA GLY A 46 -21.43 -2.98 7.28
C GLY A 46 -21.35 -2.90 8.81
N PRO A 47 -22.02 -3.80 9.53
CA PRO A 47 -21.90 -3.89 10.99
C PRO A 47 -20.46 -4.10 11.47
N THR A 48 -19.70 -4.94 10.77
CA THR A 48 -18.31 -5.34 11.06
C THR A 48 -17.40 -5.24 9.86
N LEU A 49 -17.77 -4.46 8.84
CA LEU A 49 -17.13 -4.38 7.54
C LEU A 49 -16.75 -2.95 7.21
N ALA A 50 -15.54 -2.77 6.66
CA ALA A 50 -15.12 -1.62 5.88
C ALA A 50 -14.75 -2.07 4.46
N LEU A 51 -15.28 -1.40 3.45
CA LEU A 51 -15.04 -1.69 2.05
C LEU A 51 -14.70 -0.39 1.31
N GLU A 52 -13.57 -0.39 0.63
CA GLU A 52 -13.15 0.65 -0.31
C GLU A 52 -13.18 0.10 -1.71
N LEU A 53 -13.76 0.86 -2.63
CA LEU A 53 -13.74 0.57 -4.06
C LEU A 53 -12.95 1.66 -4.78
N SER A 54 -11.98 1.22 -5.58
CA SER A 54 -11.22 2.08 -6.48
C SER A 54 -11.17 1.43 -7.87
N GLY A 55 -11.85 2.03 -8.83
CA GLY A 55 -12.09 1.38 -10.13
C GLY A 55 -12.86 0.06 -9.99
N SER A 56 -12.33 -1.02 -10.55
CA SER A 56 -12.89 -2.38 -10.46
C SER A 56 -12.30 -3.22 -9.30
N MET A 57 -11.47 -2.61 -8.43
CA MET A 57 -10.85 -3.29 -7.29
C MET A 57 -11.51 -2.89 -5.97
N ALA A 58 -11.70 -3.88 -5.11
CA ALA A 58 -12.17 -3.70 -3.74
C ALA A 58 -11.09 -4.05 -2.71
N TRP A 59 -11.03 -3.28 -1.61
CA TRP A 59 -10.26 -3.59 -0.41
C TRP A 59 -11.20 -3.76 0.76
N LEU A 60 -11.11 -4.88 1.47
CA LEU A 60 -12.04 -5.24 2.53
C LEU A 60 -11.32 -5.50 3.84
N ALA A 61 -11.78 -4.82 4.90
CA ALA A 61 -11.41 -5.10 6.28
C ALA A 61 -12.64 -5.56 7.07
N GLY A 62 -12.48 -6.57 7.92
CA GLY A 62 -13.54 -7.12 8.75
C GLY A 62 -14.31 -8.24 8.07
N HIS A 63 -15.59 -8.40 8.41
CA HIS A 63 -16.41 -9.58 8.08
C HIS A 63 -17.69 -9.21 7.34
N ALA A 64 -18.05 -10.00 6.33
CA ALA A 64 -19.29 -9.91 5.59
C ALA A 64 -19.88 -11.31 5.33
N ASN A 65 -21.21 -11.38 5.11
CA ASN A 65 -21.82 -12.59 4.56
C ASN A 65 -21.35 -12.79 3.10
N PRO A 66 -20.88 -13.98 2.70
CA PRO A 66 -20.30 -14.21 1.38
C PRO A 66 -21.28 -13.98 0.21
N GLU A 67 -22.57 -14.29 0.39
CA GLU A 67 -23.59 -14.08 -0.65
C GLU A 67 -23.93 -12.60 -0.80
N GLU A 68 -24.10 -11.88 0.32
CA GLU A 68 -24.30 -10.43 0.32
C GLU A 68 -23.11 -9.72 -0.31
N LEU A 69 -21.89 -10.14 0.04
CA LEU A 69 -20.65 -9.57 -0.50
C LEU A 69 -20.53 -9.80 -2.00
N ALA A 70 -20.77 -11.03 -2.48
CA ALA A 70 -20.70 -11.35 -3.92
C ALA A 70 -21.70 -10.52 -4.73
N SER A 71 -22.97 -10.48 -4.27
CA SER A 71 -24.01 -9.70 -4.93
C SER A 71 -23.69 -8.21 -4.95
N PHE A 72 -23.18 -7.68 -3.83
CA PHE A 72 -22.80 -6.28 -3.71
C PHE A 72 -21.64 -5.90 -4.63
N LEU A 73 -20.58 -6.71 -4.66
CA LEU A 73 -19.39 -6.46 -5.50
C LEU A 73 -19.76 -6.53 -6.99
N ALA A 74 -20.59 -7.50 -7.39
CA ALA A 74 -21.12 -7.60 -8.76
C ALA A 74 -21.94 -6.37 -9.15
N PHE A 75 -22.86 -5.91 -8.27
CA PHE A 75 -23.63 -4.68 -8.47
C PHE A 75 -22.72 -3.44 -8.64
N CYS A 76 -21.60 -3.39 -7.92
CA CYS A 76 -20.63 -2.30 -8.01
C CYS A 76 -19.70 -2.39 -9.24
N GLY A 77 -19.73 -3.47 -10.02
CA GLY A 77 -18.87 -3.70 -11.15
C GLY A 77 -17.42 -4.04 -10.74
N CYS A 78 -17.25 -4.69 -9.57
CA CYS A 78 -15.94 -5.11 -9.11
C CYS A 78 -15.50 -6.38 -9.82
N GLU A 79 -14.22 -6.41 -10.22
CA GLU A 79 -13.55 -7.56 -10.84
C GLU A 79 -12.62 -8.27 -9.87
N SER A 80 -12.16 -7.57 -8.82
CA SER A 80 -11.28 -8.15 -7.82
C SER A 80 -11.51 -7.58 -6.41
N VAL A 81 -11.26 -8.42 -5.39
CA VAL A 81 -11.29 -8.02 -3.97
C VAL A 81 -10.06 -8.56 -3.25
N ILE A 82 -9.51 -7.75 -2.35
CA ILE A 82 -8.45 -8.15 -1.42
C ILE A 82 -9.03 -8.16 -0.02
N LEU A 83 -8.86 -9.28 0.69
CA LEU A 83 -9.38 -9.50 2.04
C LEU A 83 -8.47 -10.41 2.87
N ASP A 84 -8.66 -10.40 4.18
CA ASP A 84 -8.04 -11.32 5.13
C ASP A 84 -8.93 -12.56 5.28
N GLU A 85 -8.48 -13.73 4.80
CA GLU A 85 -9.24 -14.98 4.89
C GLU A 85 -9.40 -15.49 6.34
N ALA A 86 -8.55 -15.06 7.26
CA ALA A 86 -8.72 -15.40 8.67
C ALA A 86 -9.93 -14.71 9.29
N GLU A 87 -10.44 -13.64 8.65
CA GLU A 87 -11.54 -12.84 9.17
C GLU A 87 -12.79 -12.86 8.27
N CYS A 88 -12.62 -12.97 6.96
CA CYS A 88 -13.71 -12.89 6.01
C CYS A 88 -13.67 -14.06 5.03
N LEU A 89 -14.76 -14.79 4.92
CA LEU A 89 -14.90 -15.78 3.86
C LEU A 89 -14.96 -15.08 2.49
N PRO A 90 -14.41 -15.72 1.44
CA PRO A 90 -14.43 -15.16 0.09
C PRO A 90 -15.88 -15.01 -0.42
N PRO A 91 -16.13 -14.07 -1.34
CA PRO A 91 -17.41 -13.94 -1.99
C PRO A 91 -17.77 -15.23 -2.73
N ASN A 92 -19.03 -15.63 -2.68
CA ASN A 92 -19.50 -16.85 -3.36
C ASN A 92 -19.23 -16.78 -4.87
N GLY A 93 -18.66 -17.84 -5.42
CA GLY A 93 -18.35 -17.97 -6.85
C GLY A 93 -17.01 -17.33 -7.29
N TRP A 94 -16.36 -16.53 -6.43
CA TRP A 94 -15.09 -15.89 -6.75
C TRP A 94 -13.91 -16.84 -6.59
N GLN A 95 -12.91 -16.69 -7.44
CA GLN A 95 -11.73 -17.56 -7.46
C GLN A 95 -10.52 -16.85 -6.84
N LYS A 96 -9.78 -17.59 -6.00
CA LYS A 96 -8.51 -17.09 -5.44
C LYS A 96 -7.49 -16.94 -6.56
N ALA A 97 -7.03 -15.70 -6.75
CA ALA A 97 -6.03 -15.35 -7.76
C ALA A 97 -4.61 -15.33 -7.17
N GLU A 98 -4.45 -14.81 -5.93
CA GLU A 98 -3.13 -14.60 -5.36
C GLU A 98 -3.20 -14.52 -3.83
N MET A 99 -2.12 -14.96 -3.15
CA MET A 99 -1.88 -14.69 -1.73
C MET A 99 -0.82 -13.60 -1.62
N LEU A 100 -1.13 -12.55 -0.89
CA LEU A 100 -0.24 -11.43 -0.63
C LEU A 100 0.27 -11.51 0.80
N THR A 101 1.58 -11.57 0.99
CA THR A 101 2.17 -11.56 2.33
C THR A 101 2.32 -10.13 2.84
N VAL A 102 1.88 -9.90 4.07
CA VAL A 102 2.09 -8.64 4.78
C VAL A 102 3.40 -8.71 5.54
N PHE A 103 4.30 -7.80 5.27
CA PHE A 103 5.53 -7.62 6.03
C PHE A 103 5.53 -6.29 6.77
N GLY A 104 6.36 -6.18 7.81
CA GLY A 104 6.54 -4.93 8.52
C GLY A 104 7.76 -4.88 9.42
N LEU A 105 8.01 -3.66 9.92
CA LEU A 105 9.00 -3.35 10.94
C LEU A 105 8.30 -2.59 12.08
N ALA A 106 8.46 -3.07 13.31
CA ALA A 106 7.85 -2.45 14.47
C ALA A 106 8.48 -1.07 14.78
N PRO A 107 7.72 -0.14 15.40
CA PRO A 107 8.27 1.12 15.88
C PRO A 107 9.48 0.91 16.80
N GLY A 108 10.47 1.79 16.71
CA GLY A 108 11.69 1.71 17.52
C GLY A 108 12.65 0.56 17.18
N ARG A 109 12.32 -0.30 16.23
CA ARG A 109 13.21 -1.35 15.72
C ARG A 109 13.98 -0.85 14.51
N THR A 110 15.20 -1.35 14.35
CA THR A 110 16.02 -1.07 13.16
C THR A 110 16.52 -2.37 12.54
N LEU A 111 16.68 -2.36 11.25
CA LEU A 111 17.30 -3.45 10.49
C LEU A 111 18.71 -3.05 10.05
N PRO A 112 19.67 -3.97 10.00
CA PRO A 112 20.97 -3.69 9.39
C PRO A 112 20.79 -3.32 7.92
N LEU A 113 21.54 -2.32 7.45
CA LEU A 113 21.52 -1.97 6.03
C LEU A 113 22.11 -3.15 5.22
N PRO A 114 21.40 -3.65 4.23
CA PRO A 114 21.90 -4.75 3.41
C PRO A 114 23.08 -4.29 2.55
N ALA A 115 23.94 -5.25 2.21
CA ALA A 115 25.04 -5.00 1.28
C ALA A 115 24.49 -4.51 -0.07
N ALA A 116 25.21 -3.57 -0.66
CA ALA A 116 24.97 -3.06 -2.01
C ALA A 116 26.32 -2.95 -2.74
N ASP A 117 26.28 -2.75 -4.04
CA ASP A 117 27.42 -2.34 -4.83
C ASP A 117 27.84 -0.93 -4.37
N GLU A 118 28.89 -0.83 -3.53
CA GLU A 118 29.29 0.43 -2.88
C GLU A 118 29.73 1.47 -3.92
N ALA A 119 30.51 1.06 -4.92
CA ALA A 119 30.97 1.98 -5.96
C ALA A 119 29.81 2.58 -6.76
N LEU A 120 28.76 1.78 -6.97
CA LEU A 120 27.53 2.28 -7.58
C LEU A 120 26.74 3.15 -6.60
N TRP A 121 26.61 2.74 -5.33
CA TRP A 121 25.88 3.51 -4.32
C TRP A 121 26.43 4.92 -4.13
N GLU A 122 27.75 5.07 -4.13
CA GLU A 122 28.43 6.37 -4.01
C GLU A 122 28.19 7.32 -5.19
N GLN A 123 27.82 6.77 -6.37
CA GLN A 123 27.44 7.55 -7.55
C GLN A 123 25.97 8.02 -7.53
N LEU A 124 25.19 7.57 -6.55
CA LEU A 124 23.76 7.88 -6.46
C LEU A 124 23.50 8.97 -5.43
N THR A 125 22.66 9.91 -5.80
CA THR A 125 22.17 10.96 -4.89
C THR A 125 20.80 10.59 -4.37
N LEU A 126 20.63 10.61 -3.04
CA LEU A 126 19.34 10.45 -2.41
C LEU A 126 18.56 11.78 -2.45
N ASP A 127 17.43 11.77 -3.11
CA ASP A 127 16.44 12.84 -3.06
C ASP A 127 15.28 12.39 -2.16
N ARG A 128 15.03 13.13 -1.07
CA ARG A 128 13.98 12.84 -0.09
C ARG A 128 12.65 13.54 -0.41
N GLU A 129 12.68 14.51 -1.30
CA GLU A 129 11.51 15.29 -1.72
C GLU A 129 11.41 15.38 -3.25
N PRO A 130 11.50 14.24 -3.98
CA PRO A 130 11.48 14.27 -5.42
C PRO A 130 10.15 14.84 -5.93
N PRO A 131 10.14 15.51 -7.10
CA PRO A 131 8.90 15.91 -7.74
C PRO A 131 7.98 14.70 -7.92
N ALA A 132 6.70 14.82 -7.55
CA ALA A 132 5.74 13.71 -7.60
C ALA A 132 5.63 13.09 -9.01
N MET A 133 5.71 13.92 -10.05
CA MET A 133 5.70 13.45 -11.44
C MET A 133 6.97 12.65 -11.80
N ALA A 134 8.13 12.95 -11.21
CA ALA A 134 9.34 12.14 -11.43
C ALA A 134 9.18 10.74 -10.85
N VAL A 135 8.56 10.63 -9.66
CA VAL A 135 8.20 9.34 -9.06
C VAL A 135 7.21 8.58 -9.93
N ALA A 136 6.13 9.25 -10.38
CA ALA A 136 5.11 8.66 -11.24
C ALA A 136 5.70 8.09 -12.54
N ARG A 137 6.56 8.85 -13.22
CA ARG A 137 7.23 8.40 -14.45
C ARG A 137 8.17 7.22 -14.23
N ALA A 138 8.88 7.20 -13.09
CA ALA A 138 9.75 6.07 -12.76
C ALA A 138 8.96 4.79 -12.51
N LEU A 139 7.75 4.89 -11.92
CA LEU A 139 6.89 3.75 -11.62
C LEU A 139 6.12 3.26 -12.86
N TYR A 140 5.63 4.16 -13.70
CA TYR A 140 4.73 3.88 -14.82
C TYR A 140 5.26 4.47 -16.14
N PRO A 141 6.45 4.07 -16.63
CA PRO A 141 7.14 4.76 -17.72
C PRO A 141 6.37 4.77 -19.05
N ALA A 142 5.45 3.84 -19.26
CA ALA A 142 4.68 3.68 -20.49
C ALA A 142 3.15 3.92 -20.31
N ASP A 143 2.70 4.32 -19.11
CA ASP A 143 1.27 4.45 -18.80
C ASP A 143 0.97 5.85 -18.25
N THR A 144 0.66 6.79 -19.16
CA THR A 144 0.39 8.18 -18.81
C THR A 144 -0.82 8.34 -17.90
N ALA A 145 -1.88 7.55 -18.10
CA ALA A 145 -3.07 7.62 -17.25
C ALA A 145 -2.74 7.25 -15.80
N ARG A 146 -2.00 6.15 -15.58
CA ARG A 146 -1.53 5.80 -14.25
C ARG A 146 -0.54 6.81 -13.66
N GLN A 147 0.28 7.47 -14.49
CA GLN A 147 1.15 8.55 -14.00
C GLN A 147 0.33 9.69 -13.42
N GLU A 148 -0.72 10.12 -14.11
CA GLU A 148 -1.60 11.23 -13.70
C GLU A 148 -2.39 10.88 -12.44
N ASP A 149 -2.97 9.68 -12.36
CA ASP A 149 -3.70 9.20 -11.19
C ASP A 149 -2.77 9.14 -9.96
N PHE A 150 -1.60 8.52 -10.10
CA PHE A 150 -0.62 8.41 -9.02
C PHE A 150 -0.08 9.78 -8.60
N TYR A 151 0.20 10.66 -9.55
CA TYR A 151 0.64 12.04 -9.28
C TYR A 151 -0.39 12.78 -8.43
N SER A 152 -1.66 12.74 -8.85
CA SER A 152 -2.77 13.41 -8.16
C SER A 152 -2.93 12.91 -6.72
N GLU A 153 -2.92 11.58 -6.55
CA GLU A 153 -3.02 10.95 -5.24
C GLU A 153 -1.82 11.30 -4.34
N LEU A 154 -0.59 11.18 -4.85
CA LEU A 154 0.62 11.49 -4.10
C LEU A 154 0.66 12.96 -3.68
N CYS A 155 0.34 13.90 -4.58
CA CYS A 155 0.26 15.32 -4.24
C CYS A 155 -0.77 15.60 -3.15
N SER A 156 -1.97 14.99 -3.25
CA SER A 156 -3.04 15.15 -2.27
C SER A 156 -2.64 14.64 -0.88
N LYS A 157 -1.96 13.51 -0.82
CA LYS A 157 -1.45 12.92 0.43
C LYS A 157 -0.26 13.70 0.99
N ARG A 158 0.70 14.11 0.14
CA ARG A 158 1.86 14.92 0.56
C ARG A 158 1.46 16.28 1.14
N ALA A 159 0.53 16.98 0.50
CA ALA A 159 0.04 18.27 0.98
C ALA A 159 -0.55 18.22 2.40
N ARG A 160 -0.85 17.04 2.90
CA ARG A 160 -1.39 16.80 4.26
C ARG A 160 -0.40 16.06 5.17
N GLY A 161 0.85 15.88 4.75
CA GLY A 161 1.85 15.13 5.49
C GLY A 161 1.50 13.64 5.67
N LYS A 162 0.76 13.05 4.72
CA LYS A 162 0.27 11.66 4.78
C LYS A 162 0.96 10.71 3.82
N ALA A 163 1.91 11.22 3.03
CA ALA A 163 2.77 10.40 2.19
C ALA A 163 4.14 11.02 2.04
N LEU A 164 5.14 10.17 1.82
CA LEU A 164 6.48 10.56 1.41
C LEU A 164 7.00 9.57 0.37
N ALA A 165 7.89 10.03 -0.49
CA ALA A 165 8.58 9.18 -1.43
C ALA A 165 10.02 9.68 -1.57
N TRP A 166 10.95 8.73 -1.67
CA TRP A 166 12.35 8.97 -1.91
C TRP A 166 12.77 8.40 -3.24
N THR A 167 13.75 9.03 -3.86
CA THR A 167 14.38 8.50 -5.06
C THR A 167 15.89 8.48 -4.90
N LEU A 168 16.53 7.54 -5.60
CA LEU A 168 17.95 7.62 -5.90
C LEU A 168 18.10 8.07 -7.35
N GLN A 169 18.97 9.02 -7.55
CA GLN A 169 19.25 9.63 -8.85
C GLN A 169 20.69 9.35 -9.27
N ARG A 170 20.90 9.12 -10.57
CA ARG A 170 22.20 9.12 -11.21
C ARG A 170 22.21 10.25 -12.25
N GLY A 171 22.89 11.37 -11.89
CA GLY A 171 22.71 12.62 -12.62
C GLY A 171 21.26 13.11 -12.52
N SER A 172 20.58 13.31 -13.65
CA SER A 172 19.18 13.72 -13.71
C SER A 172 18.17 12.55 -13.78
N GLU A 173 18.67 11.31 -13.84
CA GLU A 173 17.84 10.11 -14.02
C GLU A 173 17.42 9.53 -12.66
N THR A 174 16.13 9.33 -12.44
CA THR A 174 15.61 8.56 -11.30
C THR A 174 15.80 7.07 -11.56
N VAL A 175 16.66 6.42 -10.75
CA VAL A 175 17.04 5.02 -10.94
C VAL A 175 16.45 4.07 -9.89
N CYS A 176 15.99 4.60 -8.76
CA CYS A 176 15.32 3.81 -7.74
C CYS A 176 14.30 4.67 -7.00
N THR A 177 13.17 4.06 -6.62
CA THR A 177 12.12 4.71 -5.84
C THR A 177 11.71 3.84 -4.65
N VAL A 178 11.26 4.46 -3.59
CA VAL A 178 10.52 3.87 -2.48
C VAL A 178 9.60 4.94 -1.89
N GLY A 179 8.48 4.55 -1.31
CA GLY A 179 7.60 5.52 -0.65
C GLY A 179 6.76 4.90 0.44
N ALA A 180 6.26 5.75 1.35
CA ALA A 180 5.18 5.47 2.27
C ALA A 180 3.96 6.29 1.82
N TYR A 181 2.92 5.61 1.38
CA TYR A 181 1.76 6.23 0.70
C TYR A 181 0.51 6.31 1.58
N ALA A 182 0.62 5.89 2.85
CA ALA A 182 -0.35 6.18 3.89
C ALA A 182 0.36 6.25 5.25
N LEU A 183 0.47 7.46 5.81
CA LEU A 183 0.97 7.72 7.17
C LEU A 183 -0.24 7.99 8.06
N ALA A 184 -0.76 6.95 8.71
CA ALA A 184 -1.95 7.05 9.53
C ALA A 184 -1.99 5.96 10.62
N ASN A 185 -2.65 6.24 11.74
CA ASN A 185 -2.90 5.30 12.82
C ASN A 185 -1.63 4.57 13.32
N GLY A 186 -0.48 5.27 13.37
CA GLY A 186 0.81 4.71 13.78
C GLY A 186 1.41 3.73 12.77
N GLN A 187 0.88 3.64 11.56
CA GLN A 187 1.40 2.83 10.48
C GLN A 187 1.88 3.69 9.31
N ALA A 188 2.90 3.21 8.61
CA ALA A 188 3.39 3.73 7.35
C ALA A 188 3.26 2.62 6.29
N TYR A 189 2.27 2.75 5.40
CA TYR A 189 2.12 1.81 4.29
C TYR A 189 3.17 2.10 3.21
N MET A 190 4.17 1.24 3.14
CA MET A 190 5.24 1.33 2.15
C MET A 190 4.86 0.57 0.88
N ALA A 191 5.09 1.19 -0.27
CA ALA A 191 4.83 0.58 -1.57
C ALA A 191 5.76 1.15 -2.65
N CYS A 192 5.56 0.69 -3.89
CA CYS A 192 6.19 1.24 -5.09
C CYS A 192 7.72 1.26 -5.03
N GLY A 193 8.33 0.27 -4.37
CA GLY A 193 9.77 0.04 -4.45
C GLY A 193 10.15 -0.47 -5.83
N GLN A 194 10.81 0.37 -6.64
CA GLN A 194 11.26 0.01 -7.99
C GLN A 194 12.71 0.42 -8.20
N THR A 195 13.46 -0.44 -8.86
CA THR A 195 14.83 -0.16 -9.31
C THR A 195 14.91 -0.35 -10.82
N ALA A 196 15.53 0.59 -11.51
CA ALA A 196 15.78 0.53 -12.95
C ALA A 196 16.45 -0.79 -13.34
N ARG A 197 16.00 -1.41 -14.44
CA ARG A 197 16.46 -2.75 -14.84
C ARG A 197 17.97 -2.96 -14.85
N PRO A 198 18.79 -2.02 -15.39
CA PRO A 198 20.26 -2.19 -15.42
C PRO A 198 20.90 -2.21 -14.03
N LEU A 199 20.22 -1.73 -12.99
CA LEU A 199 20.75 -1.63 -11.63
C LEU A 199 20.15 -2.66 -10.67
N ARG A 200 19.29 -3.57 -11.17
CA ARG A 200 18.74 -4.67 -10.36
C ARG A 200 19.83 -5.68 -9.98
N GLY A 201 19.62 -6.36 -8.85
CA GLY A 201 20.57 -7.32 -8.32
C GLY A 201 21.80 -6.69 -7.62
N LYS A 202 21.92 -5.37 -7.61
CA LYS A 202 23.04 -4.61 -7.01
C LYS A 202 22.81 -4.22 -5.54
N GLY A 203 21.75 -4.68 -4.90
CA GLY A 203 21.40 -4.35 -3.50
C GLY A 203 20.81 -2.96 -3.28
N ILE A 204 20.77 -2.09 -4.30
CA ILE A 204 20.37 -0.68 -4.20
C ILE A 204 18.95 -0.53 -3.63
N GLY A 205 17.98 -1.23 -4.22
CA GLY A 205 16.58 -1.14 -3.79
C GLY A 205 16.35 -1.65 -2.37
N GLY A 206 17.00 -2.76 -1.99
CA GLY A 206 16.93 -3.29 -0.63
C GLY A 206 17.48 -2.31 0.41
N ARG A 207 18.63 -1.69 0.14
CA ARG A 207 19.25 -0.68 1.02
C ARG A 207 18.35 0.54 1.18
N LEU A 208 17.75 1.03 0.10
CA LEU A 208 16.82 2.18 0.15
C LEU A 208 15.55 1.87 0.95
N ILE A 209 14.95 0.69 0.74
CA ILE A 209 13.76 0.23 1.48
C ILE A 209 14.04 0.15 2.98
N VAL A 210 15.15 -0.52 3.37
CA VAL A 210 15.53 -0.67 4.78
C VAL A 210 15.85 0.69 5.42
N ARG A 211 16.53 1.58 4.70
CA ARG A 211 16.82 2.93 5.19
C ARG A 211 15.55 3.71 5.49
N MET A 212 14.56 3.71 4.58
CA MET A 212 13.27 4.37 4.82
C MET A 212 12.50 3.72 5.98
N ALA A 213 12.43 2.39 6.03
CA ALA A 213 11.74 1.68 7.11
C ALA A 213 12.34 1.97 8.49
N ASN A 214 13.68 2.05 8.59
CA ASN A 214 14.38 2.40 9.83
C ASN A 214 14.05 3.84 10.27
N GLU A 215 14.02 4.79 9.33
CA GLU A 215 13.69 6.18 9.64
C GLU A 215 12.25 6.29 10.13
N LEU A 216 11.29 5.69 9.44
CA LEU A 216 9.89 5.63 9.86
C LEU A 216 9.71 4.96 11.23
N ALA A 217 10.46 3.90 11.50
CA ALA A 217 10.41 3.23 12.81
C ALA A 217 10.96 4.12 13.93
N THR A 218 11.99 4.94 13.65
CA THR A 218 12.53 5.94 14.59
C THR A 218 11.52 7.06 14.87
N GLU A 219 10.71 7.42 13.87
CA GLU A 219 9.61 8.38 13.99
C GLU A 219 8.36 7.80 14.68
N GLY A 220 8.40 6.52 15.11
CA GLY A 220 7.32 5.85 15.82
C GLY A 220 6.28 5.17 14.93
N TYR A 221 6.51 5.07 13.62
CA TYR A 221 5.63 4.34 12.72
C TYR A 221 6.00 2.86 12.65
N ARG A 222 4.98 2.01 12.55
CA ARG A 222 5.14 0.63 12.08
C ARG A 222 5.13 0.67 10.55
N SER A 223 6.25 0.35 9.91
CA SER A 223 6.25 0.13 8.46
C SER A 223 5.49 -1.15 8.13
N VAL A 224 4.57 -1.08 7.17
CA VAL A 224 3.79 -2.23 6.69
C VAL A 224 3.74 -2.21 5.17
N PHE A 225 3.78 -3.37 4.52
CA PHE A 225 3.66 -3.46 3.07
C PHE A 225 3.17 -4.84 2.64
N LEU A 226 2.58 -4.88 1.44
CA LEU A 226 2.16 -6.10 0.77
C LEU A 226 3.20 -6.53 -0.24
N CYS A 227 3.42 -7.82 -0.33
CA CYS A 227 4.23 -8.37 -1.40
C CYS A 227 3.60 -9.63 -1.99
N SER A 228 3.79 -9.79 -3.29
CA SER A 228 3.45 -11.00 -4.02
C SER A 228 4.37 -12.17 -3.64
N PRO A 229 3.96 -13.42 -3.88
CA PRO A 229 4.70 -14.62 -3.44
C PRO A 229 6.16 -14.64 -3.89
N GLU A 230 6.47 -14.17 -5.09
CA GLU A 230 7.83 -14.14 -5.63
C GLU A 230 8.76 -13.16 -4.89
N ARG A 231 8.22 -12.24 -4.08
CA ARG A 231 8.98 -11.25 -3.30
C ARG A 231 9.18 -11.64 -1.84
N VAL A 232 8.50 -12.67 -1.36
CA VAL A 232 8.56 -13.10 0.06
C VAL A 232 10.01 -13.33 0.51
N HIS A 233 10.79 -14.11 -0.26
CA HIS A 233 12.18 -14.37 0.08
C HIS A 233 13.04 -13.11 0.14
N PHE A 234 12.81 -12.15 -0.74
CA PHE A 234 13.53 -10.87 -0.75
C PHE A 234 13.32 -10.10 0.56
N TYR A 235 12.08 -9.91 1.00
CA TYR A 235 11.78 -9.15 2.23
C TYR A 235 12.16 -9.90 3.50
N THR A 236 12.02 -11.23 3.53
CA THR A 236 12.50 -12.06 4.64
C THR A 236 14.01 -11.90 4.82
N ARG A 237 14.79 -11.93 3.73
CA ARG A 237 16.25 -11.75 3.77
C ARG A 237 16.66 -10.34 4.20
N LEU A 238 15.84 -9.31 3.97
CA LEU A 238 16.06 -7.97 4.49
C LEU A 238 15.77 -7.85 6.00
N GLY A 239 15.16 -8.88 6.63
CA GLY A 239 14.89 -8.93 8.06
C GLY A 239 13.51 -8.40 8.45
N PHE A 240 12.61 -8.12 7.51
CA PHE A 240 11.24 -7.76 7.82
C PHE A 240 10.46 -8.94 8.39
N ALA A 241 9.61 -8.67 9.38
CA ALA A 241 8.74 -9.69 9.98
C ALA A 241 7.47 -9.89 9.14
N LYS A 242 7.07 -11.15 8.94
CA LYS A 242 5.74 -11.47 8.41
C LYS A 242 4.69 -11.14 9.47
N LEU A 243 3.68 -10.36 9.10
CA LEU A 243 2.59 -9.91 9.99
C LEU A 243 1.25 -10.60 9.70
N GLY A 244 1.07 -11.15 8.50
CA GLY A 244 -0.17 -11.80 8.07
C GLY A 244 -0.18 -12.02 6.57
N GLU A 245 -1.35 -12.34 6.06
CA GLU A 245 -1.59 -12.56 4.64
C GLU A 245 -2.95 -11.97 4.25
N TYR A 246 -3.05 -11.50 3.03
CA TYR A 246 -4.30 -11.15 2.38
C TYR A 246 -4.46 -12.00 1.11
N ALA A 247 -5.68 -12.39 0.81
CA ALA A 247 -5.99 -13.08 -0.42
C ALA A 247 -6.65 -12.13 -1.41
N LYS A 248 -6.22 -12.20 -2.65
CA LYS A 248 -6.90 -11.56 -3.78
C LYS A 248 -7.80 -12.57 -4.46
N TYR A 249 -9.05 -12.20 -4.65
CA TYR A 249 -10.06 -12.96 -5.40
C TYR A 249 -10.47 -12.19 -6.64
N ASN A 250 -10.75 -12.93 -7.71
CA ASN A 250 -11.32 -12.39 -8.95
C ASN A 250 -12.70 -13.02 -9.19
N ASN A 251 -13.57 -12.20 -9.80
CA ASN A 251 -14.89 -12.65 -10.25
C ASN A 251 -14.77 -13.50 -11.52
#